data_be3012b9d6bf36aab75d49688b889d60
#
_entry.id   be3012b9d6bf36aab75d49688b889d60
#
_cell.length_a   1.000
_cell.length_b   1.000
_cell.length_c   1.000
_cell.angle_alpha   90.00
_cell.angle_beta   90.00
_cell.angle_gamma   90.00
#
_symmetry.space_group_name_H-M   'P 1'
#
loop_
_entity.id
_entity.type
_entity.pdbx_description
1 polymer ?
#
loop_
_entity_poly.entity_id
_entity_poly.type
_entity_poly.pdbx_seq_one_letter_code
_entity_poly.pdbx_strand_id
1 'polypeptide(L)'
;MAGVNKVILVGNVGQEPKANTTSNGGTVVNLSLATSENWKDKNTGEAQENTEWHRVVFFNKLADIAKQYVNKGSKLYVEGKLQTRSWDQDGETKYATEIVAREMQMLDSKGGASAPAKKGVKVDLPFAD
;
A
#
# COMPACT_ATOMS: atom_id res chain seq x y z
N MET A 1 28.45 -0.65 -2.97
CA MET A 1 27.93 0.69 -2.81
C MET A 1 26.65 0.67 -2.01
N ALA A 2 26.48 1.58 -1.12
CA ALA A 2 25.33 1.61 -0.26
C ALA A 2 24.38 2.72 -0.65
N GLY A 3 23.10 2.47 -0.47
CA GLY A 3 22.09 3.47 -0.74
C GLY A 3 20.88 3.18 0.11
N VAL A 4 19.93 4.06 0.03
CA VAL A 4 18.68 3.91 0.77
C VAL A 4 17.54 3.88 -0.23
N ASN A 5 16.69 2.88 -0.09
CA ASN A 5 15.51 2.76 -0.92
C ASN A 5 14.36 2.41 0.02
N LYS A 6 13.61 3.40 0.40
CA LYS A 6 12.56 3.20 1.39
C LYS A 6 11.36 4.05 1.06
N VAL A 7 10.19 3.45 1.16
CA VAL A 7 8.92 4.12 0.90
C VAL A 7 8.02 3.89 2.08
N ILE A 8 7.37 4.92 2.53
CA ILE A 8 6.39 4.83 3.61
C ILE A 8 5.10 5.46 3.11
N LEU A 9 4.02 4.71 3.20
CA LEU A 9 2.73 5.20 2.74
C LEU A 9 1.66 4.94 3.79
N VAL A 10 0.75 5.88 3.91
CA VAL A 10 -0.47 5.69 4.67
C VAL A 10 -1.59 6.10 3.74
N GLY A 11 -2.46 5.19 3.41
CA GLY A 11 -3.52 5.50 2.48
C GLY A 11 -4.63 4.48 2.52
N ASN A 12 -5.52 4.59 1.56
CA ASN A 12 -6.68 3.70 1.49
C ASN A 12 -6.59 2.81 0.27
N VAL A 13 -7.05 1.58 0.43
CA VAL A 13 -7.05 0.60 -0.64
C VAL A 13 -8.14 0.96 -1.62
N GLY A 14 -7.78 1.09 -2.89
CA GLY A 14 -8.72 1.53 -3.91
C GLY A 14 -9.51 0.42 -4.56
N GLN A 15 -9.00 -0.79 -4.53
CA GLN A 15 -9.66 -1.93 -5.13
C GLN A 15 -9.37 -3.14 -4.28
N GLU A 16 -10.19 -4.18 -4.44
CA GLU A 16 -9.93 -5.41 -3.74
C GLU A 16 -8.55 -5.94 -4.13
N PRO A 17 -7.79 -6.40 -3.15
CA PRO A 17 -6.48 -6.94 -3.46
C PRO A 17 -6.59 -8.15 -4.37
N LYS A 18 -5.65 -8.28 -5.28
CA LYS A 18 -5.62 -9.40 -6.19
C LYS A 18 -4.53 -10.36 -5.76
N ALA A 19 -4.91 -11.57 -5.46
CA ALA A 19 -3.98 -12.58 -4.99
C ALA A 19 -3.67 -13.57 -6.10
N ASN A 20 -2.41 -13.90 -6.22
CA ASN A 20 -1.94 -14.89 -7.18
C ASN A 20 -0.96 -15.80 -6.52
N THR A 21 -0.75 -16.95 -7.12
CA THR A 21 0.22 -17.91 -6.62
C THR A 21 1.42 -17.89 -7.55
N THR A 22 2.60 -17.84 -6.98
CA THR A 22 3.82 -17.87 -7.79
C THR A 22 4.13 -19.30 -8.16
N SER A 23 5.07 -19.46 -9.09
CA SER A 23 5.46 -20.78 -9.52
C SER A 23 6.09 -21.59 -8.39
N ASN A 24 6.59 -20.92 -7.38
CA ASN A 24 7.18 -21.60 -6.22
C ASN A 24 6.16 -21.96 -5.16
N GLY A 25 4.91 -21.67 -5.41
CA GLY A 25 3.89 -21.96 -4.43
C GLY A 25 3.63 -20.85 -3.44
N GLY A 26 4.33 -19.73 -3.56
CA GLY A 26 4.11 -18.62 -2.67
C GLY A 26 2.92 -17.77 -3.09
N THR A 27 2.55 -16.85 -2.25
CA THR A 27 1.43 -15.96 -2.54
C THR A 27 1.96 -14.57 -2.86
N VAL A 28 1.33 -13.94 -3.85
CA VAL A 28 1.61 -12.56 -4.20
C VAL A 28 0.29 -11.80 -4.22
N VAL A 29 0.26 -10.66 -3.56
CA VAL A 29 -0.92 -9.82 -3.56
C VAL A 29 -0.57 -8.46 -4.13
N ASN A 30 -1.37 -8.02 -5.08
CA ASN A 30 -1.23 -6.69 -5.67
C ASN A 30 -2.41 -5.84 -5.23
N LEU A 31 -2.13 -4.61 -4.85
CA LEU A 31 -3.21 -3.70 -4.54
C LEU A 31 -2.83 -2.28 -4.92
N SER A 32 -3.85 -1.45 -5.03
CA SER A 32 -3.67 -0.03 -5.28
C SER A 32 -3.95 0.72 -3.99
N LEU A 33 -3.00 1.55 -3.61
CA LEU A 33 -3.14 2.33 -2.39
C LEU A 33 -3.18 3.80 -2.76
N ALA A 34 -4.21 4.49 -2.33
CA ALA A 34 -4.39 5.89 -2.66
C ALA A 34 -3.95 6.77 -1.52
N THR A 35 -3.10 7.72 -1.83
CA THR A 35 -2.73 8.74 -0.85
C THR A 35 -3.25 10.07 -1.39
N SER A 36 -3.82 10.87 -0.52
CA SER A 36 -4.42 12.12 -0.92
C SER A 36 -3.83 13.27 -0.14
N GLU A 37 -3.68 14.37 -0.83
CA GLU A 37 -3.25 15.62 -0.21
C GLU A 37 -4.35 16.63 -0.41
N ASN A 38 -4.62 17.38 0.63
CA ASN A 38 -5.60 18.44 0.54
C ASN A 38 -4.95 19.74 0.93
N TRP A 39 -5.24 20.78 0.19
CA TRP A 39 -4.73 22.08 0.54
C TRP A 39 -5.68 23.14 0.03
N LYS A 40 -5.47 24.35 0.47
CA LYS A 40 -6.29 25.45 0.05
C LYS A 40 -5.49 26.36 -0.86
N ASP A 41 -6.07 26.69 -2.01
CA ASP A 41 -5.42 27.57 -2.96
C ASP A 41 -5.37 28.96 -2.36
N LYS A 42 -4.18 29.51 -2.29
CA LYS A 42 -4.01 30.81 -1.69
C LYS A 42 -4.67 31.93 -2.48
N ASN A 43 -4.78 31.76 -3.76
CA ASN A 43 -5.35 32.80 -4.60
C ASN A 43 -6.86 32.77 -4.62
N THR A 44 -7.44 31.60 -4.72
CA THR A 44 -8.88 31.49 -4.82
C THR A 44 -9.57 31.10 -3.53
N GLY A 45 -8.83 30.55 -2.59
CA GLY A 45 -9.40 30.06 -1.35
C GLY A 45 -10.11 28.73 -1.48
N GLU A 46 -10.04 28.14 -2.67
CA GLU A 46 -10.72 26.89 -2.89
C GLU A 46 -9.93 25.70 -2.35
N ALA A 47 -10.65 24.69 -1.88
CA ALA A 47 -10.03 23.47 -1.45
C ALA A 47 -9.59 22.66 -2.66
N GLN A 48 -8.38 22.15 -2.60
CA GLN A 48 -7.82 21.35 -3.68
C GLN A 48 -7.47 19.98 -3.14
N GLU A 49 -7.54 18.99 -4.00
CA GLU A 49 -7.21 17.64 -3.60
C GLU A 49 -6.42 16.98 -4.71
N ASN A 50 -5.40 16.25 -4.31
CA ASN A 50 -4.60 15.49 -5.26
C ASN A 50 -4.45 14.08 -4.72
N THR A 51 -4.79 13.11 -5.54
CA THR A 51 -4.71 11.71 -5.15
C THR A 51 -3.67 11.01 -5.99
N GLU A 52 -2.79 10.32 -5.32
CA GLU A 52 -1.76 9.56 -6.01
C GLU A 52 -2.03 8.08 -5.77
N TRP A 53 -1.99 7.30 -6.85
CA TRP A 53 -2.24 5.87 -6.78
C TRP A 53 -0.92 5.12 -6.80
N HIS A 54 -0.72 4.30 -5.79
CA HIS A 54 0.52 3.54 -5.67
C HIS A 54 0.23 2.06 -5.85
N ARG A 55 1.07 1.40 -6.62
CA ARG A 55 0.94 -0.03 -6.79
C ARG A 55 1.83 -0.70 -5.76
N VAL A 56 1.23 -1.51 -4.90
CA VAL A 56 1.94 -2.15 -3.82
C VAL A 56 1.83 -3.65 -3.99
N VAL A 57 2.96 -4.33 -3.83
CA VAL A 57 3.03 -5.77 -3.99
C VAL A 57 3.48 -6.38 -2.68
N PHE A 58 2.76 -7.41 -2.27
CA PHE A 58 3.08 -8.16 -1.06
C PHE A 58 3.48 -9.57 -1.45
N PHE A 59 4.45 -10.13 -0.74
CA PHE A 59 4.94 -11.47 -1.02
C PHE A 59 4.84 -12.34 0.21
N ASN A 60 4.55 -13.61 -0.02
CA ASN A 60 4.63 -14.66 0.99
C ASN A 60 3.76 -14.37 2.21
N LYS A 61 4.35 -14.35 3.39
CA LYS A 61 3.57 -14.20 4.59
C LYS A 61 2.77 -12.90 4.63
N LEU A 62 3.38 -11.84 4.21
CA LEU A 62 2.70 -10.56 4.17
C LEU A 62 1.55 -10.59 3.18
N ALA A 63 1.75 -11.29 2.06
CA ALA A 63 0.69 -11.44 1.07
C ALA A 63 -0.49 -12.23 1.66
N ASP A 64 -0.20 -13.26 2.43
CA ASP A 64 -1.26 -14.03 3.07
C ASP A 64 -2.07 -13.18 4.02
N ILE A 65 -1.41 -12.32 4.77
CA ILE A 65 -2.10 -11.44 5.68
C ILE A 65 -2.95 -10.44 4.92
N ALA A 66 -2.40 -9.86 3.85
CA ALA A 66 -3.14 -8.90 3.07
C ALA A 66 -4.36 -9.54 2.43
N LYS A 67 -4.17 -10.74 1.90
CA LYS A 67 -5.26 -11.46 1.26
C LYS A 67 -6.39 -11.73 2.24
N GLN A 68 -6.04 -12.01 3.48
CA GLN A 68 -7.01 -12.41 4.47
C GLN A 68 -7.74 -11.22 5.10
N TYR A 69 -7.05 -10.11 5.31
CA TYR A 69 -7.62 -9.04 6.10
C TYR A 69 -7.88 -7.74 5.35
N VAL A 70 -7.21 -7.50 4.24
CA VAL A 70 -7.30 -6.23 3.57
C VAL A 70 -8.44 -6.23 2.56
N ASN A 71 -9.26 -5.20 2.59
CA ASN A 71 -10.37 -5.06 1.67
C ASN A 71 -10.33 -3.70 1.02
N LYS A 72 -11.15 -3.53 -0.02
CA LYS A 72 -11.32 -2.24 -0.62
C LYS A 72 -11.77 -1.25 0.45
N GLY A 73 -11.11 -0.13 0.52
CA GLY A 73 -11.45 0.90 1.49
C GLY A 73 -10.64 0.82 2.78
N SER A 74 -9.92 -0.27 2.99
CA SER A 74 -9.10 -0.39 4.19
C SER A 74 -8.04 0.69 4.24
N LYS A 75 -7.72 1.14 5.43
CA LYS A 75 -6.64 2.10 5.60
C LYS A 75 -5.41 1.36 6.07
N LEU A 76 -4.31 1.58 5.38
CA LEU A 76 -3.10 0.82 5.63
C LEU A 76 -1.89 1.72 5.80
N TYR A 77 -0.99 1.27 6.65
CA TYR A 77 0.37 1.76 6.70
C TYR A 77 1.22 0.71 5.99
N VAL A 78 2.02 1.15 5.03
CA VAL A 78 2.88 0.25 4.28
C VAL A 78 4.29 0.82 4.26
N GLU A 79 5.23 -0.04 4.53
CA GLU A 79 6.64 0.34 4.44
C GLU A 79 7.32 -0.65 3.50
N GLY A 80 8.09 -0.14 2.57
CA GLY A 80 8.74 -1.01 1.62
C GLY A 80 9.79 -0.27 0.82
N LYS A 81 10.00 -0.75 -0.39
CA LYS A 81 10.99 -0.17 -1.28
C LYS A 81 10.42 -0.05 -2.68
N LEU A 82 11.00 0.86 -3.45
CA LEU A 82 10.63 0.97 -4.85
C LEU A 82 11.35 -0.08 -5.66
N GLN A 83 10.67 -0.66 -6.61
CA GLN A 83 11.26 -1.63 -7.49
C GLN A 83 10.63 -1.49 -8.86
N THR A 84 11.47 -1.42 -9.88
CA THR A 84 11.00 -1.36 -11.25
C THR A 84 11.26 -2.70 -11.89
N ARG A 85 10.24 -3.25 -12.53
CA ARG A 85 10.42 -4.46 -13.29
C ARG A 85 10.10 -4.18 -14.74
N SER A 86 10.63 -5.00 -15.61
CA SER A 86 10.40 -4.84 -17.03
C SER A 86 10.02 -6.17 -17.63
N TRP A 87 9.31 -6.11 -18.73
CA TRP A 87 8.95 -7.30 -19.46
C TRP A 87 8.75 -6.91 -20.92
N ASP A 88 8.80 -7.90 -21.78
CA ASP A 88 8.59 -7.68 -23.20
C ASP A 88 7.16 -8.00 -23.56
N GLN A 89 6.56 -7.10 -24.30
CA GLN A 89 5.19 -7.29 -24.73
C GLN A 89 5.05 -6.74 -26.15
N ASP A 90 4.65 -7.59 -27.07
CA ASP A 90 4.43 -7.18 -28.46
C ASP A 90 5.64 -6.49 -29.05
N GLY A 91 6.83 -6.99 -28.75
CA GLY A 91 8.04 -6.43 -29.29
C GLY A 91 8.55 -5.19 -28.61
N GLU A 92 7.88 -4.77 -27.55
CA GLU A 92 8.29 -3.60 -26.81
C GLU A 92 8.64 -3.97 -25.38
N THR A 93 9.59 -3.25 -24.82
CA THR A 93 9.92 -3.43 -23.41
C THR A 93 9.05 -2.50 -22.59
N LYS A 94 8.33 -3.06 -21.64
CA LYS A 94 7.47 -2.30 -20.76
C LYS A 94 8.06 -2.27 -19.35
N TYR A 95 7.75 -1.23 -18.61
CA TYR A 95 8.27 -1.05 -17.27
C TYR A 95 7.13 -0.74 -16.33
N ALA A 96 7.28 -1.16 -15.09
CA ALA A 96 6.34 -0.78 -14.05
C ALA A 96 7.12 -0.58 -12.76
N THR A 97 6.85 0.51 -12.09
CA THR A 97 7.47 0.80 -10.82
C THR A 97 6.46 0.47 -9.73
N GLU A 98 6.87 -0.34 -8.79
CA GLU A 98 6.00 -0.83 -7.74
C GLU A 98 6.69 -0.66 -6.41
N ILE A 99 5.88 -0.73 -5.36
CA ILE A 99 6.41 -0.72 -4.01
C ILE A 99 6.30 -2.14 -3.49
N VAL A 100 7.45 -2.72 -3.14
CA VAL A 100 7.48 -4.05 -2.57
C VAL A 100 7.41 -3.87 -1.06
N ALA A 101 6.31 -4.33 -0.49
CA ALA A 101 6.05 -4.11 0.92
C ALA A 101 6.91 -5.00 1.80
N ARG A 102 7.42 -4.43 2.86
CA ARG A 102 8.15 -5.18 3.88
C ARG A 102 7.35 -5.27 5.15
N GLU A 103 6.59 -4.24 5.43
CA GLU A 103 5.75 -4.18 6.61
C GLU A 103 4.43 -3.57 6.25
N MET A 104 3.42 -4.03 6.93
CA MET A 104 2.09 -3.51 6.72
C MET A 104 1.37 -3.50 8.05
N GLN A 105 0.57 -2.47 8.27
CA GLN A 105 -0.23 -2.39 9.46
C GLN A 105 -1.59 -1.82 9.10
N MET A 106 -2.62 -2.46 9.56
CA MET A 106 -3.97 -1.97 9.29
C MET A 106 -4.31 -0.91 10.31
N LEU A 107 -4.75 0.22 9.79
CA LEU A 107 -5.10 1.36 10.64
C LEU A 107 -6.59 1.58 10.71
N ASP A 108 -7.33 0.77 9.99
CA ASP A 108 -8.78 0.93 9.91
C ASP A 108 -9.41 0.46 11.19
N SER A 109 -10.09 1.35 11.87
CA SER A 109 -10.77 0.99 13.10
C SER A 109 -12.25 0.76 12.90
N LYS A 110 -12.70 0.84 11.66
CA LYS A 110 -14.08 0.66 11.37
C LYS A 110 -14.49 -0.74 11.67
N GLY A 111 -15.59 -0.88 12.11
CA GLY A 111 -15.99 -2.17 12.44
C GLY A 111 -15.35 -2.57 13.68
N GLY A 112 -14.91 -1.70 14.17
CA GLY A 112 -14.38 -1.97 15.29
C GLY A 112 -13.47 -3.00 15.25
N ALA A 113 -13.59 -3.06 14.68
CA ALA A 113 -13.02 -3.85 14.82
C ALA A 113 -12.13 -3.89 15.38
N SER A 114 -12.14 -3.72 15.48
CA SER A 114 -11.56 -3.72 15.83
C SER A 114 -10.91 -3.84 16.57
N ALA A 115 -10.90 -3.89 16.76
CA ALA A 115 -10.43 -3.79 17.54
C ALA A 115 -9.57 -4.31 17.90
N PRO A 116 -9.50 -4.78 17.85
CA PRO A 116 -8.66 -5.24 18.46
C PRO A 116 -7.51 -4.89 18.08
N ALA A 117 -7.57 -4.57 17.53
CA ALA A 117 -6.70 -4.24 17.28
C ALA A 117 -6.10 -3.57 17.96
N LYS A 118 -6.26 -3.48 18.41
CA LYS A 118 -5.88 -2.81 18.92
C LYS A 118 -4.96 -3.00 19.35
N LYS A 119 -4.61 -3.69 19.21
CA LYS A 119 -3.86 -3.78 19.52
C LYS A 119 -3.02 -3.49 19.00
N GLY A 120 -2.93 -3.27 18.64
CA GLY A 120 -2.27 -2.90 18.30
C GLY A 120 -1.85 -2.18 17.99
N VAL A 121 -2.11 -2.21 17.78
CA VAL A 121 -1.82 -1.46 17.33
C VAL A 121 -1.29 -0.66 17.68
N LYS A 122 -1.05 -0.70 17.87
CA LYS A 122 -0.59 0.03 18.03
C LYS A 122 0.12 0.61 17.68
N VAL A 123 0.12 0.49 17.31
CA VAL A 123 0.72 0.96 16.81
C VAL A 123 1.21 1.92 17.05
N ASP A 124 1.30 1.83 17.49
CA ASP A 124 1.61 2.81 17.74
C ASP A 124 2.31 3.49 17.08
N LEU A 125 1.94 3.67 16.63
CA LEU A 125 2.58 4.36 15.78
C LEU A 125 2.97 5.68 16.18
N PRO A 126 4.16 6.08 15.97
CA PRO A 126 4.63 7.35 16.38
C PRO A 126 3.91 8.48 15.74
N PHE A 127 3.61 8.37 14.51
CA PHE A 127 2.92 9.48 13.90
C PHE A 127 1.47 9.34 13.98
N ALA A 128 1.05 8.36 14.63
CA ALA A 128 -0.34 8.18 14.77
C ALA A 128 -0.91 9.19 15.70
N ASP A 129 -0.13 9.93 16.34
CA ASP A 129 -0.70 10.93 17.17
C ASP A 129 -0.90 12.19 16.56
#